data_421a7bd40d133d06f6bdc1ae971c8523
#
_entry.id   421a7bd40d133d06f6bdc1ae971c8523
#
_cell.length_a   1.000
_cell.length_b   1.000
_cell.length_c   1.000
_cell.angle_alpha   90.00
_cell.angle_beta   90.00
_cell.angle_gamma   90.00
#
_symmetry.space_group_name_H-M   'P 1'
#
loop_
_entity.id
_entity.type
_entity.pdbx_description
1 polymer ?
#
loop_
_entity_poly.entity_id
_entity_poly.type
_entity_poly.pdbx_seq_one_letter_code
_entity_poly.pdbx_strand_id
1 'polypeptide(L)'
;MIARSLKHWTGRNLLAGSETGAPAAFAAKIFRAPFVLIAHGTQADPILNYGNAAALALWEMSWEELTRTPSRLTAEAPNREERARLLAAVTANGFIDDYSGIRISKTGRRFRIAQATVWNLLDERGNYSGQAALFSRWEFI
;
A
#
# COMPACT_ATOMS: atom_id res chain seq x y z
N MET A 1 -12.24 -1.54 4.79
CA MET A 1 -11.09 -1.51 5.74
C MET A 1 -10.04 -0.48 5.34
N ILE A 2 -9.54 -0.53 4.12
CA ILE A 2 -8.46 0.37 3.65
C ILE A 2 -8.87 1.84 3.73
N ALA A 3 -10.00 2.21 3.12
CA ALA A 3 -10.49 3.58 3.08
C ALA A 3 -10.84 4.12 4.47
N ARG A 4 -11.51 3.30 5.28
CA ARG A 4 -11.91 3.68 6.63
C ARG A 4 -10.70 3.92 7.53
N SER A 5 -9.68 3.08 7.42
CA SER A 5 -8.46 3.22 8.20
C SER A 5 -7.69 4.47 7.82
N LEU A 6 -7.59 4.78 6.52
CA LEU A 6 -6.96 6.01 6.06
C LEU A 6 -7.66 7.24 6.64
N LYS A 7 -8.98 7.27 6.60
CA LYS A 7 -9.76 8.38 7.15
C LYS A 7 -9.59 8.51 8.66
N HIS A 8 -9.51 7.38 9.36
CA HIS A 8 -9.27 7.37 10.81
C HIS A 8 -7.96 8.07 11.17
N TRP A 9 -6.86 7.75 10.47
CA TRP A 9 -5.55 8.28 10.78
C TRP A 9 -5.30 9.69 10.25
N THR A 10 -5.78 10.00 9.05
CA THR A 10 -5.39 11.21 8.33
C THR A 10 -6.54 12.19 8.11
N GLY A 11 -7.77 11.78 8.30
CA GLY A 11 -8.96 12.57 7.95
C GLY A 11 -9.24 12.63 6.46
N ARG A 12 -8.40 12.00 5.62
CA ARG A 12 -8.53 12.05 4.17
C ARG A 12 -9.29 10.84 3.61
N ASN A 13 -9.94 11.06 2.46
CA ASN A 13 -10.59 10.00 1.70
C ASN A 13 -9.65 9.47 0.61
N LEU A 14 -9.82 8.20 0.24
CA LEU A 14 -9.07 7.60 -0.88
C LEU A 14 -9.41 8.27 -2.20
N LEU A 15 -10.67 8.65 -2.39
CA LEU A 15 -11.13 9.36 -3.57
C LEU A 15 -11.64 10.75 -3.16
N ALA A 16 -11.32 11.75 -3.99
CA ALA A 16 -11.88 13.08 -3.83
C ALA A 16 -13.39 13.00 -4.04
N GLY A 17 -14.15 13.65 -3.18
CA GLY A 17 -15.60 13.67 -3.24
C GLY A 17 -16.23 12.72 -2.24
N SER A 18 -16.89 11.69 -2.63
CA SER A 18 -17.65 10.90 -1.69
C SER A 18 -17.38 9.41 -1.79
N GLU A 19 -17.33 8.78 -0.64
CA GLU A 19 -17.39 7.33 -0.50
C GLU A 19 -18.86 6.87 -0.43
N THR A 20 -19.80 7.74 -0.77
CA THR A 20 -21.21 7.40 -0.87
C THR A 20 -21.49 6.73 -2.19
N GLY A 21 -22.13 5.59 -2.17
CA GLY A 21 -22.48 4.81 -3.33
C GLY A 21 -22.37 3.34 -3.05
N ALA A 22 -22.67 2.52 -4.04
CA ALA A 22 -22.56 1.08 -3.90
C ALA A 22 -21.11 0.67 -3.63
N PRO A 23 -20.84 -0.19 -2.64
CA PRO A 23 -19.48 -0.64 -2.34
C PRO A 23 -18.75 -1.22 -3.54
N ALA A 24 -19.44 -1.93 -4.43
CA ALA A 24 -18.85 -2.49 -5.65
C ALA A 24 -18.38 -1.39 -6.62
N ALA A 25 -19.12 -0.30 -6.75
CA ALA A 25 -18.73 0.83 -7.60
C ALA A 25 -17.51 1.56 -7.03
N PHE A 26 -17.45 1.74 -5.73
CA PHE A 26 -16.31 2.31 -5.03
C PHE A 26 -15.06 1.44 -5.23
N ALA A 27 -15.17 0.14 -5.00
CA ALA A 27 -14.07 -0.81 -5.18
C ALA A 27 -13.54 -0.79 -6.63
N ALA A 28 -14.41 -0.71 -7.62
CA ALA A 28 -14.02 -0.63 -9.03
C ALA A 28 -13.25 0.67 -9.33
N LYS A 29 -13.69 1.80 -8.77
CA LYS A 29 -12.99 3.08 -8.95
C LYS A 29 -11.60 3.06 -8.32
N ILE A 30 -11.46 2.50 -7.13
CA ILE A 30 -10.18 2.34 -6.44
C ILE A 30 -9.24 1.44 -7.24
N PHE A 31 -9.75 0.31 -7.75
CA PHE A 31 -8.94 -0.61 -8.54
C PHE A 31 -8.41 0.06 -9.81
N ARG A 32 -9.18 0.92 -10.45
CA ARG A 32 -8.82 1.60 -11.70
C ARG A 32 -8.22 2.98 -11.51
N ALA A 33 -8.04 3.43 -10.28
CA ALA A 33 -7.51 4.75 -9.99
C ALA A 33 -6.08 4.93 -10.53
N PRO A 34 -5.68 6.17 -10.87
CA PRO A 34 -4.32 6.44 -11.37
C PRO A 34 -3.24 6.37 -10.31
N PHE A 35 -3.60 6.40 -9.03
CA PHE A 35 -2.65 6.21 -7.94
C PHE A 35 -2.37 4.73 -7.70
N VAL A 36 -1.26 4.45 -7.01
CA VAL A 36 -0.90 3.11 -6.57
C VAL A 36 -1.41 2.89 -5.16
N LEU A 37 -2.10 1.77 -4.95
CA LEU A 37 -2.56 1.32 -3.64
C LEU A 37 -2.17 -0.14 -3.48
N ILE A 38 -1.43 -0.45 -2.41
CA ILE A 38 -0.94 -1.79 -2.12
C ILE A 38 -1.06 -2.05 -0.61
N ALA A 39 -1.33 -3.29 -0.23
CA ALA A 39 -1.50 -3.64 1.17
C ALA A 39 -1.01 -5.06 1.46
N HIS A 40 -0.66 -5.30 2.73
CA HIS A 40 -0.28 -6.63 3.21
C HIS A 40 -1.04 -6.98 4.49
N GLY A 41 -1.02 -8.26 4.83
CA GLY A 41 -1.68 -8.80 6.02
C GLY A 41 -0.80 -8.83 7.26
N THR A 42 -1.18 -9.69 8.20
CA THR A 42 -0.60 -9.76 9.55
C THR A 42 0.25 -10.99 9.79
N GLN A 43 0.62 -11.74 8.75
CA GLN A 43 1.49 -12.90 8.89
C GLN A 43 2.84 -12.47 9.49
N ALA A 44 3.56 -13.38 10.12
CA ALA A 44 4.90 -13.10 10.67
C ALA A 44 5.85 -12.59 9.56
N ASP A 45 5.76 -13.16 8.35
CA ASP A 45 6.35 -12.63 7.13
C ASP A 45 5.17 -12.13 6.27
N PRO A 46 4.82 -10.83 6.35
CA PRO A 46 3.59 -10.35 5.74
C PRO A 46 3.51 -10.62 4.23
N ILE A 47 2.35 -11.08 3.80
CA ILE A 47 2.06 -11.36 2.39
C ILE A 47 1.15 -10.26 1.86
N LEU A 48 1.43 -9.80 0.63
CA LEU A 48 0.57 -8.84 -0.03
C LEU A 48 -0.82 -9.45 -0.23
N ASN A 49 -1.86 -8.67 0.05
CA ASN A 49 -3.24 -9.13 -0.08
C ASN A 49 -4.11 -8.19 -0.93
N TYR A 50 -3.53 -7.07 -1.37
CA TYR A 50 -4.20 -6.15 -2.27
C TYR A 50 -3.19 -5.36 -3.08
N GLY A 51 -3.48 -5.16 -4.35
CA GLY A 51 -2.85 -4.19 -5.23
C GLY A 51 -3.86 -3.78 -6.28
N ASN A 52 -4.05 -2.46 -6.47
CA ASN A 52 -4.93 -2.00 -7.55
C ASN A 52 -4.23 -2.14 -8.90
N ALA A 53 -4.91 -1.81 -10.00
CA ALA A 53 -4.36 -2.00 -11.35
C ALA A 53 -3.03 -1.28 -11.54
N ALA A 54 -2.88 -0.06 -11.02
CA ALA A 54 -1.62 0.68 -11.09
C ALA A 54 -0.49 -0.03 -10.33
N ALA A 55 -0.79 -0.63 -9.17
CA ALA A 55 0.19 -1.41 -8.42
C ALA A 55 0.62 -2.67 -9.18
N LEU A 56 -0.33 -3.40 -9.75
CA LEU A 56 -0.03 -4.59 -10.54
C LEU A 56 0.87 -4.26 -11.72
N ALA A 57 0.59 -3.17 -12.43
CA ALA A 57 1.40 -2.72 -13.56
C ALA A 57 2.80 -2.30 -13.11
N LEU A 58 2.92 -1.55 -12.02
CA LEU A 58 4.21 -1.04 -11.53
C LEU A 58 5.13 -2.16 -11.08
N TRP A 59 4.62 -3.14 -10.31
CA TRP A 59 5.40 -4.29 -9.87
C TRP A 59 5.44 -5.42 -10.89
N GLU A 60 4.74 -5.28 -12.02
CA GLU A 60 4.74 -6.25 -13.13
C GLU A 60 4.27 -7.63 -12.69
N MET A 61 3.19 -7.67 -11.92
CA MET A 61 2.58 -8.89 -11.40
C MET A 61 1.12 -9.00 -11.76
N SER A 62 0.64 -10.22 -11.92
CA SER A 62 -0.80 -10.50 -11.91
C SER A 62 -1.34 -10.41 -10.48
N TRP A 63 -2.65 -10.36 -10.33
CA TRP A 63 -3.29 -10.42 -9.01
C TRP A 63 -2.90 -11.68 -8.24
N GLU A 64 -2.91 -12.82 -8.91
CA GLU A 64 -2.55 -14.11 -8.32
C GLU A 64 -1.11 -14.14 -7.85
N GLU A 65 -0.19 -13.57 -8.62
CA GLU A 65 1.22 -13.47 -8.23
C GLU A 65 1.40 -12.54 -7.04
N LEU A 66 0.79 -11.35 -7.10
CA LEU A 66 0.93 -10.34 -6.06
C LEU A 66 0.42 -10.89 -4.72
N THR A 67 -0.75 -11.51 -4.71
CA THR A 67 -1.36 -12.00 -3.47
C THR A 67 -0.69 -13.25 -2.88
N ARG A 68 0.38 -13.73 -3.49
CA ARG A 68 1.25 -14.80 -2.97
C ARG A 68 2.65 -14.30 -2.63
N THR A 69 2.92 -13.02 -2.87
CA THR A 69 4.26 -12.44 -2.72
C THR A 69 4.46 -11.91 -1.32
N PRO A 70 5.53 -12.33 -0.61
CA PRO A 70 5.92 -11.68 0.63
C PRO A 70 6.19 -10.20 0.39
N SER A 71 5.65 -9.36 1.22
CA SER A 71 5.73 -7.91 1.09
C SER A 71 7.18 -7.40 1.05
N ARG A 72 8.11 -8.06 1.77
CA ARG A 72 9.54 -7.71 1.78
C ARG A 72 10.17 -7.76 0.39
N LEU A 73 9.65 -8.59 -0.52
CA LEU A 73 10.20 -8.73 -1.88
C LEU A 73 9.87 -7.55 -2.80
N THR A 74 9.08 -6.59 -2.35
CA THR A 74 8.86 -5.34 -3.09
C THR A 74 10.07 -4.40 -3.03
N ALA A 75 11.06 -4.69 -2.19
CA ALA A 75 12.30 -3.93 -2.07
C ALA A 75 13.51 -4.86 -2.16
N GLU A 76 14.61 -4.35 -2.73
CA GLU A 76 15.89 -5.06 -2.74
C GLU A 76 16.47 -5.20 -1.35
N ALA A 77 17.35 -6.20 -1.14
CA ALA A 77 17.95 -6.48 0.16
C ALA A 77 18.57 -5.24 0.84
N PRO A 78 19.33 -4.37 0.17
CA PRO A 78 19.88 -3.16 0.80
C PRO A 78 18.82 -2.20 1.31
N ASN A 79 17.62 -2.22 0.72
CA ASN A 79 16.52 -1.32 1.09
C ASN A 79 15.50 -1.95 2.03
N ARG A 80 15.63 -3.25 2.35
CA ARG A 80 14.68 -3.95 3.22
C ARG A 80 14.79 -3.53 4.67
N GLU A 81 15.98 -3.23 5.14
CA GLU A 81 16.19 -2.76 6.52
C GLU A 81 15.54 -1.38 6.73
N GLU A 82 15.73 -0.46 5.80
CA GLU A 82 15.08 0.84 5.82
C GLU A 82 13.56 0.68 5.79
N ARG A 83 13.06 -0.20 4.93
CA ARG A 83 11.65 -0.51 4.84
C ARG A 83 11.11 -1.09 6.14
N ALA A 84 11.85 -1.98 6.79
CA ALA A 84 11.45 -2.56 8.07
C ALA A 84 11.34 -1.50 9.16
N ARG A 85 12.26 -0.53 9.20
CA ARG A 85 12.19 0.60 10.14
C ARG A 85 10.97 1.47 9.87
N LEU A 86 10.65 1.74 8.60
CA LEU A 86 9.44 2.47 8.22
C LEU A 86 8.20 1.77 8.75
N LEU A 87 8.07 0.48 8.46
CA LEU A 87 6.87 -0.28 8.85
C LEU A 87 6.72 -0.38 10.37
N ALA A 88 7.84 -0.49 11.10
CA ALA A 88 7.83 -0.47 12.56
C ALA A 88 7.35 0.87 13.11
N ALA A 89 7.77 1.98 12.50
CA ALA A 89 7.32 3.31 12.88
C ALA A 89 5.82 3.49 12.61
N VAL A 90 5.32 2.98 11.48
CA VAL A 90 3.89 2.99 11.17
C VAL A 90 3.10 2.16 12.18
N THR A 91 3.58 0.98 12.52
CA THR A 91 2.94 0.13 13.53
C THR A 91 2.81 0.86 14.86
N ALA A 92 3.85 1.58 15.29
CA ALA A 92 3.86 2.30 16.55
C ALA A 92 2.99 3.57 16.53
N ASN A 93 2.98 4.31 15.42
CA ASN A 93 2.40 5.65 15.35
C ASN A 93 1.06 5.72 14.59
N GLY A 94 0.67 4.64 13.91
CA GLY A 94 -0.57 4.57 13.15
C GLY A 94 -0.40 4.87 11.67
N PHE A 95 0.33 5.90 11.31
CA PHE A 95 0.63 6.23 9.92
C PHE A 95 1.88 7.10 9.79
N ILE A 96 2.40 7.13 8.57
CA ILE A 96 3.45 8.06 8.14
C ILE A 96 2.98 8.71 6.83
N ASP A 97 3.24 10.00 6.69
CA ASP A 97 2.96 10.74 5.47
C ASP A 97 4.27 11.21 4.84
N ASP A 98 4.20 11.59 3.56
CA ASP A 98 5.36 12.13 2.82
C ASP A 98 6.59 11.21 2.82
N TYR A 99 6.36 9.90 2.75
CA TYR A 99 7.43 8.91 2.70
C TYR A 99 8.00 8.78 1.29
N SER A 100 9.31 8.64 1.19
CA SER A 100 10.02 8.31 -0.05
C SER A 100 10.88 7.08 0.16
N GLY A 101 11.00 6.24 -0.85
CA GLY A 101 11.80 5.03 -0.77
C GLY A 101 11.97 4.36 -2.12
N ILE A 102 12.91 3.41 -2.19
CA ILE A 102 13.21 2.66 -3.41
C ILE A 102 12.54 1.29 -3.32
N ARG A 103 11.92 0.90 -4.42
CA ARG A 103 11.28 -0.40 -4.58
C ARG A 103 11.73 -1.04 -5.89
N ILE A 104 11.42 -2.32 -6.06
CA ILE A 104 11.81 -3.09 -7.24
C ILE A 104 10.65 -3.94 -7.72
N SER A 105 10.47 -4.00 -9.04
CA SER A 105 9.46 -4.85 -9.65
C SER A 105 9.93 -6.30 -9.77
N LYS A 106 9.03 -7.19 -10.15
CA LYS A 106 9.31 -8.60 -10.38
C LYS A 106 10.43 -8.82 -11.41
N THR A 107 10.51 -7.96 -12.44
CA THR A 107 11.51 -8.09 -13.51
C THR A 107 12.79 -7.32 -13.22
N GLY A 108 12.91 -6.69 -12.07
CA GLY A 108 14.13 -5.98 -11.70
C GLY A 108 14.14 -4.49 -12.02
N ARG A 109 13.03 -3.89 -12.41
CA ARG A 109 12.95 -2.43 -12.60
C ARG A 109 12.88 -1.75 -11.26
N ARG A 110 13.84 -0.88 -10.99
CA ARG A 110 13.87 -0.09 -9.77
C ARG A 110 13.15 1.23 -9.96
N PHE A 111 12.46 1.65 -8.94
CA PHE A 111 11.77 2.94 -8.94
C PHE A 111 11.77 3.56 -7.55
N ARG A 112 11.77 4.88 -7.51
CA ARG A 112 11.64 5.64 -6.27
C ARG A 112 10.21 6.12 -6.15
N ILE A 113 9.57 5.79 -5.03
CA ILE A 113 8.27 6.34 -4.69
C ILE A 113 8.46 7.62 -3.87
N ALA A 114 7.58 8.58 -4.05
CA ALA A 114 7.63 9.87 -3.36
C ALA A 114 6.26 10.26 -2.83
N GLN A 115 6.26 10.98 -1.73
CA GLN A 115 5.03 11.49 -1.10
C GLN A 115 4.01 10.39 -0.82
N ALA A 116 4.50 9.24 -0.37
CA ALA A 116 3.64 8.12 -0.03
C ALA A 116 3.05 8.28 1.37
N THR A 117 1.81 7.84 1.52
CA THR A 117 1.16 7.67 2.82
C THR A 117 1.12 6.17 3.12
N VAL A 118 1.60 5.79 4.31
CA VAL A 118 1.60 4.40 4.78
C VAL A 118 0.86 4.37 6.11
N TRP A 119 -0.10 3.47 6.26
CA TRP A 119 -0.92 3.44 7.48
C TRP A 119 -1.30 2.02 7.89
N ASN A 120 -1.61 1.88 9.19
CA ASN A 120 -2.13 0.64 9.74
C ASN A 120 -3.58 0.44 9.32
N LEU A 121 -3.90 -0.76 8.87
CA LEU A 121 -5.28 -1.17 8.63
C LEU A 121 -5.90 -1.57 9.96
N LEU A 122 -7.13 -1.11 10.18
CA LEU A 122 -7.91 -1.42 11.37
C LEU A 122 -9.17 -2.17 10.96
N ASP A 123 -9.50 -3.26 11.66
CA ASP A 123 -10.76 -3.94 11.47
C ASP A 123 -11.92 -3.15 12.09
N GLU A 124 -13.12 -3.70 12.06
CA GLU A 124 -14.33 -3.04 12.60
C GLU A 124 -14.25 -2.79 14.10
N ARG A 125 -13.40 -3.53 14.81
CA ARG A 125 -13.19 -3.39 16.26
C ARG A 125 -12.00 -2.51 16.61
N GLY A 126 -11.31 -1.95 15.59
CA GLY A 126 -10.12 -1.15 15.80
C GLY A 126 -8.84 -1.93 15.99
N ASN A 127 -8.84 -3.24 15.69
CA ASN A 127 -7.65 -4.07 15.80
C ASN A 127 -6.77 -3.95 14.56
N TYR A 128 -5.46 -4.02 14.77
CA TYR A 128 -4.47 -4.03 13.68
C TYR A 128 -4.72 -5.20 12.73
N SER A 129 -4.79 -4.90 11.44
CA SER A 129 -5.11 -5.88 10.40
C SER A 129 -4.18 -5.83 9.19
N GLY A 130 -3.00 -5.22 9.33
CA GLY A 130 -2.02 -5.09 8.28
C GLY A 130 -1.68 -3.63 8.02
N GLN A 131 -1.07 -3.38 6.86
CA GLN A 131 -0.68 -2.03 6.46
C GLN A 131 -0.95 -1.80 4.98
N ALA A 132 -1.18 -0.54 4.61
CA ALA A 132 -1.39 -0.13 3.23
C ALA A 132 -0.49 1.06 2.90
N ALA A 133 -0.17 1.21 1.63
CA ALA A 133 0.56 2.34 1.09
C ALA A 133 -0.17 2.92 -0.12
N LEU A 134 -0.17 4.24 -0.20
CA LEU A 134 -0.81 5.01 -1.25
C LEU A 134 0.19 6.04 -1.79
N PHE A 135 0.43 6.06 -3.10
CA PHE A 135 1.25 7.09 -3.73
C PHE A 135 0.85 7.31 -5.17
N SER A 136 1.06 8.55 -5.64
CA SER A 136 0.77 8.94 -7.03
C SER A 136 2.03 9.32 -7.79
N ARG A 137 3.18 9.38 -7.13
CA ARG A 137 4.43 9.82 -7.72
C ARG A 137 5.50 8.76 -7.57
N TRP A 138 6.09 8.39 -8.70
CA TRP A 138 7.26 7.52 -8.74
C TRP A 138 8.06 7.83 -9.99
N GLU A 139 9.34 7.50 -9.95
CA GLU A 139 10.20 7.59 -11.13
C GLU A 139 11.10 6.37 -11.21
N PHE A 140 11.33 5.89 -12.40
CA PHE A 140 12.27 4.79 -12.62
C PHE A 140 13.70 5.28 -12.48
N ILE A 141 14.54 4.41 -11.92
CA ILE A 141 15.95 4.69 -11.69
C ILE A 141 16.81 4.00 -12.74
#